data_539cf08c4e2c9336d8d7db87a07b8cd0
#
_entry.id   539cf08c4e2c9336d8d7db87a07b8cd0
#
_cell.length_a   1.000
_cell.length_b   1.000
_cell.length_c   1.000
_cell.angle_alpha   90.00
_cell.angle_beta   90.00
_cell.angle_gamma   90.00
#
_symmetry.space_group_name_H-M   'P 1'
#
loop_
_entity.id
_entity.type
_entity.pdbx_description
1 polymer ?
#
loop_
_entity_poly.entity_id
_entity_poly.type
_entity_poly.pdbx_seq_one_letter_code
_entity_poly.pdbx_strand_id
1 'polypeptide(L)'
;MPKLAHLIKQLTVLTLLFSVHCFANQQDLVNKESKNASFELIVLGDSGGIEDGNLSAFLLRSLKSHNYVALDAGTIVNGINQSVKKNAFADLPIRPNPNWSTSGTILRDHVKGYLVSHSHLDHINGLLVASPEDTNKNIYALASVNKMIGETYFNGIAWANFTDRGRPPTLNKYHVVDLPIGEPISVTDTQLTVTAFSLSHPVESSAFVLENGSDMFVYFGDTGADIVEKQGKLEVIWRYLAKQMQHKQLRGMVIEVSFENERPHNLLFGHLTPKLLMQELHNFASKVGGKAPLQDLKLVISHIKYTLANNLNPRLKIKQQLDEANNLGLQIIIPEQGQKLAF
;
A
#
# COMPACT_ATOMS: atom_id res chain seq x y z
N MET A 1 13.53 -1.42 59.96
CA MET A 1 13.58 -0.65 58.69
C MET A 1 14.57 -1.17 57.61
N PRO A 2 15.61 -1.98 57.87
CA PRO A 2 16.50 -2.47 56.80
C PRO A 2 15.87 -3.57 55.88
N LYS A 3 14.90 -4.35 56.35
CA LYS A 3 14.29 -5.42 55.54
C LYS A 3 13.37 -4.93 54.39
N LEU A 4 12.76 -3.76 54.55
CA LEU A 4 11.88 -3.18 53.52
C LEU A 4 12.68 -2.60 52.32
N ALA A 5 13.87 -2.03 52.57
CA ALA A 5 14.76 -1.51 51.56
C ALA A 5 15.37 -2.62 50.66
N HIS A 6 15.57 -3.81 51.22
CA HIS A 6 16.09 -4.96 50.48
C HIS A 6 15.04 -5.56 49.55
N LEU A 7 13.77 -5.61 49.97
CA LEU A 7 12.63 -6.11 49.18
C LEU A 7 12.34 -5.19 47.98
N ILE A 8 12.42 -3.86 48.16
CA ILE A 8 12.22 -2.88 47.08
C ILE A 8 13.33 -2.97 46.03
N LYS A 9 14.61 -3.18 46.47
CA LYS A 9 15.72 -3.39 45.53
C LYS A 9 15.58 -4.66 44.71
N GLN A 10 15.11 -5.76 45.31
CA GLN A 10 14.90 -7.02 44.58
C GLN A 10 13.72 -6.93 43.60
N LEU A 11 12.64 -6.22 43.95
CA LEU A 11 11.50 -6.00 43.00
C LEU A 11 11.92 -5.13 41.82
N THR A 12 12.74 -4.09 42.05
CA THR A 12 13.20 -3.17 40.97
C THR A 12 14.17 -3.88 40.01
N VAL A 13 15.01 -4.76 40.48
CA VAL A 13 15.92 -5.55 39.64
C VAL A 13 15.14 -6.59 38.82
N LEU A 14 14.10 -7.22 39.41
CA LEU A 14 13.28 -8.20 38.71
C LEU A 14 12.45 -7.54 37.57
N THR A 15 11.89 -6.34 37.82
CA THR A 15 11.16 -5.59 36.77
C THR A 15 12.07 -5.07 35.66
N LEU A 16 13.31 -4.65 35.97
CA LEU A 16 14.29 -4.30 34.94
C LEU A 16 14.73 -5.49 34.09
N LEU A 17 14.96 -6.65 34.71
CA LEU A 17 15.34 -7.86 33.98
C LEU A 17 14.20 -8.38 33.09
N PHE A 18 12.94 -8.28 33.51
CA PHE A 18 11.79 -8.65 32.70
C PHE A 18 11.60 -7.70 31.50
N SER A 19 11.78 -6.38 31.69
CA SER A 19 11.70 -5.41 30.60
C SER A 19 12.84 -5.59 29.59
N VAL A 20 14.08 -5.83 30.04
CA VAL A 20 15.21 -6.07 29.12
C VAL A 20 15.05 -7.37 28.34
N HIS A 21 14.52 -8.45 28.92
CA HIS A 21 14.24 -9.68 28.19
C HIS A 21 13.09 -9.55 27.20
N CYS A 22 12.07 -8.75 27.53
CA CYS A 22 10.96 -8.49 26.61
C CYS A 22 11.42 -7.65 25.41
N PHE A 23 12.26 -6.63 25.61
CA PHE A 23 12.86 -5.84 24.55
C PHE A 23 13.85 -6.63 23.68
N ALA A 24 14.68 -7.49 24.29
CA ALA A 24 15.61 -8.35 23.55
C ALA A 24 14.86 -9.38 22.68
N ASN A 25 13.82 -10.03 23.19
CA ASN A 25 12.99 -10.96 22.41
C ASN A 25 12.23 -10.26 21.27
N GLN A 26 11.76 -9.03 21.50
CA GLN A 26 11.07 -8.25 20.44
C GLN A 26 12.04 -7.81 19.34
N GLN A 27 13.27 -7.46 19.71
CA GLN A 27 14.32 -7.09 18.75
C GLN A 27 14.84 -8.28 17.95
N ASP A 28 14.94 -9.46 18.57
CA ASP A 28 15.30 -10.73 17.91
C ASP A 28 14.20 -11.22 16.97
N LEU A 29 12.92 -11.04 17.31
CA LEU A 29 11.78 -11.32 16.43
C LEU A 29 11.76 -10.39 15.21
N VAL A 30 11.94 -9.09 15.42
CA VAL A 30 12.03 -8.10 14.33
C VAL A 30 13.22 -8.39 13.42
N ASN A 31 14.38 -8.75 13.98
CA ASN A 31 15.56 -9.11 13.20
C ASN A 31 15.40 -10.44 12.44
N LYS A 32 14.63 -11.40 12.98
CA LYS A 32 14.35 -12.67 12.33
C LYS A 32 13.33 -12.51 11.19
N GLU A 33 12.32 -11.65 11.37
CA GLU A 33 11.36 -11.30 10.32
C GLU A 33 12.02 -10.56 9.15
N SER A 34 12.96 -9.64 9.43
CA SER A 34 13.65 -8.91 8.38
C SER A 34 14.60 -9.79 7.53
N LYS A 35 15.13 -10.89 8.09
CA LYS A 35 16.03 -11.81 7.35
C LYS A 35 15.31 -12.64 6.28
N ASN A 36 14.00 -12.82 6.38
CA ASN A 36 13.20 -13.58 5.41
C ASN A 36 12.31 -12.70 4.53
N ALA A 37 12.39 -11.37 4.68
CA ALA A 37 11.58 -10.45 3.90
C ALA A 37 12.13 -10.34 2.47
N SER A 38 11.22 -10.24 1.51
CA SER A 38 11.52 -10.05 0.08
C SER A 38 11.15 -8.66 -0.42
N PHE A 39 10.20 -8.01 0.26
CA PHE A 39 9.70 -6.69 -0.11
C PHE A 39 9.77 -5.72 1.06
N GLU A 40 9.90 -4.46 0.71
CA GLU A 40 9.76 -3.32 1.61
C GLU A 40 8.68 -2.39 1.09
N LEU A 41 7.78 -1.99 1.97
CA LEU A 41 6.72 -1.03 1.71
C LEU A 41 6.92 0.21 2.57
N ILE A 42 6.94 1.39 1.96
CA ILE A 42 6.92 2.69 2.63
C ILE A 42 5.53 3.29 2.45
N VAL A 43 4.91 3.71 3.54
CA VAL A 43 3.58 4.32 3.55
C VAL A 43 3.71 5.82 3.33
N LEU A 44 3.40 6.32 2.14
CA LEU A 44 3.41 7.75 1.83
C LEU A 44 2.10 8.43 2.23
N GLY A 45 1.00 7.67 2.18
CA GLY A 45 -0.32 8.06 2.63
C GLY A 45 -1.22 6.83 2.73
N ASP A 46 -2.08 6.80 3.73
CA ASP A 46 -2.90 5.65 4.10
C ASP A 46 -4.40 5.92 4.16
N SER A 47 -4.81 7.18 4.01
CA SER A 47 -6.19 7.63 4.13
C SER A 47 -6.87 7.77 2.77
N GLY A 48 -8.17 7.51 2.74
CA GLY A 48 -9.03 7.82 1.59
C GLY A 48 -9.82 9.11 1.77
N GLY A 49 -10.14 9.77 0.66
CA GLY A 49 -11.04 10.93 0.63
C GLY A 49 -10.38 12.26 0.96
N ILE A 50 -10.65 12.87 2.12
CA ILE A 50 -10.48 14.30 2.37
C ILE A 50 -9.23 14.69 3.17
N GLU A 51 -8.40 13.76 3.62
CA GLU A 51 -7.20 14.07 4.38
C GLU A 51 -6.03 14.42 3.42
N ASP A 52 -6.01 15.64 2.91
CA ASP A 52 -4.97 16.12 2.04
C ASP A 52 -3.59 16.01 2.72
N GLY A 53 -2.60 15.56 1.97
CA GLY A 53 -1.26 15.27 2.51
C GLY A 53 -1.09 13.87 3.12
N ASN A 54 -2.16 13.05 3.21
CA ASN A 54 -2.11 11.64 3.64
C ASN A 54 -2.93 10.70 2.72
N LEU A 55 -3.21 11.11 1.51
CA LEU A 55 -3.99 10.36 0.52
C LEU A 55 -3.24 9.12 0.04
N SER A 56 -3.96 8.08 -0.37
CA SER A 56 -3.45 6.75 -0.73
C SER A 56 -2.23 6.77 -1.64
N ALA A 57 -1.10 6.37 -1.11
CA ALA A 57 0.16 6.22 -1.84
C ALA A 57 1.16 5.37 -1.05
N PHE A 58 1.86 4.48 -1.73
CA PHE A 58 2.88 3.63 -1.13
C PHE A 58 4.09 3.53 -2.06
N LEU A 59 5.27 3.26 -1.52
CA LEU A 59 6.44 2.86 -2.30
C LEU A 59 6.76 1.41 -2.00
N LEU A 60 6.85 0.59 -3.03
CA LEU A 60 7.23 -0.82 -2.91
C LEU A 60 8.57 -1.05 -3.63
N ARG A 61 9.47 -1.79 -2.99
CA ARG A 61 10.68 -2.33 -3.63
C ARG A 61 10.90 -3.80 -3.27
N SER A 62 11.62 -4.48 -4.14
CA SER A 62 12.34 -5.70 -3.75
C SER A 62 13.51 -5.31 -2.84
N LEU A 63 13.77 -6.07 -1.76
CA LEU A 63 14.95 -5.85 -0.91
C LEU A 63 16.27 -6.10 -1.63
N LYS A 64 16.24 -6.67 -2.84
CA LYS A 64 17.42 -6.83 -3.73
C LYS A 64 17.70 -5.57 -4.57
N SER A 65 16.85 -4.54 -4.48
CA SER A 65 16.95 -3.29 -5.23
C SER A 65 16.87 -2.09 -4.29
N HIS A 66 17.48 -0.97 -4.70
CA HIS A 66 17.30 0.33 -4.04
C HIS A 66 16.24 1.20 -4.73
N ASN A 67 15.56 0.64 -5.75
CA ASN A 67 14.58 1.34 -6.56
C ASN A 67 13.17 0.91 -6.20
N TYR A 68 12.29 1.89 -6.06
CA TYR A 68 10.87 1.72 -5.74
C TYR A 68 10.00 1.93 -6.97
N VAL A 69 8.82 1.33 -6.94
CA VAL A 69 7.66 1.75 -7.72
C VAL A 69 6.62 2.32 -6.75
N ALA A 70 5.96 3.41 -7.13
CA ALA A 70 4.84 3.92 -6.38
C ALA A 70 3.57 3.09 -6.70
N LEU A 71 2.81 2.75 -5.66
CA LEU A 71 1.48 2.13 -5.73
C LEU A 71 0.48 3.21 -5.35
N ASP A 72 -0.23 3.71 -6.32
CA ASP A 72 -0.93 4.99 -6.32
C ASP A 72 -0.03 6.19 -5.96
N ALA A 73 -0.58 7.36 -6.05
CA ALA A 73 0.16 8.60 -5.94
C ALA A 73 -0.69 9.76 -5.39
N GLY A 74 -1.60 9.48 -4.46
CA GLY A 74 -2.42 10.52 -3.83
C GLY A 74 -1.58 11.52 -3.04
N THR A 75 -0.54 11.05 -2.34
CA THR A 75 0.42 11.87 -1.61
C THR A 75 1.84 11.42 -1.92
N ILE A 76 2.64 12.22 -2.61
CA ILE A 76 4.04 11.86 -2.94
C ILE A 76 5.04 12.69 -2.12
N VAL A 77 5.20 13.97 -2.38
CA VAL A 77 6.26 14.77 -1.78
C VAL A 77 6.11 14.87 -0.25
N ASN A 78 4.90 15.14 0.25
CA ASN A 78 4.67 15.16 1.69
C ASN A 78 4.90 13.78 2.33
N GLY A 79 4.44 12.71 1.69
CA GLY A 79 4.64 11.35 2.18
C GLY A 79 6.13 10.99 2.27
N ILE A 80 6.94 11.31 1.27
CA ILE A 80 8.40 11.13 1.31
C ILE A 80 9.00 11.97 2.45
N ASN A 81 8.58 13.23 2.63
CA ASN A 81 9.06 14.08 3.71
C ASN A 81 8.77 13.49 5.10
N GLN A 82 7.55 12.95 5.33
CA GLN A 82 7.21 12.28 6.58
C GLN A 82 8.03 10.99 6.78
N SER A 83 8.23 10.22 5.71
CA SER A 83 9.04 9.01 5.73
C SER A 83 10.51 9.28 6.03
N VAL A 84 11.08 10.36 5.49
CA VAL A 84 12.45 10.83 5.82
C VAL A 84 12.55 11.21 7.30
N LYS A 85 11.57 11.93 7.86
CA LYS A 85 11.53 12.27 9.29
C LYS A 85 11.47 11.04 10.19
N LYS A 86 10.82 9.96 9.74
CA LYS A 86 10.75 8.67 10.46
C LYS A 86 11.91 7.71 10.13
N ASN A 87 12.95 8.18 9.42
CA ASN A 87 14.12 7.39 9.01
C ASN A 87 13.77 6.15 8.17
N ALA A 88 12.66 6.16 7.43
CA ALA A 88 12.22 5.02 6.65
C ALA A 88 13.20 4.64 5.52
N PHE A 89 14.02 5.56 5.05
CA PHE A 89 15.01 5.37 3.98
C PHE A 89 16.45 5.24 4.47
N ALA A 90 16.68 4.95 5.77
CA ALA A 90 18.03 4.91 6.36
C ALA A 90 18.96 3.87 5.73
N ASP A 91 18.42 2.82 5.11
CA ASP A 91 19.18 1.76 4.44
C ASP A 91 19.45 2.02 2.95
N LEU A 92 18.94 3.14 2.40
CA LEU A 92 19.29 3.54 1.04
C LEU A 92 20.65 4.23 0.99
N PRO A 93 21.45 4.00 -0.06
CA PRO A 93 22.75 4.65 -0.25
C PRO A 93 22.59 6.09 -0.76
N ILE A 94 21.80 6.91 -0.06
CA ILE A 94 21.55 8.29 -0.44
C ILE A 94 22.79 9.13 -0.13
N ARG A 95 23.40 9.70 -1.17
CA ARG A 95 24.50 10.65 -1.01
C ARG A 95 23.96 12.07 -0.95
N PRO A 96 24.57 12.95 -0.10
CA PRO A 96 24.22 14.36 -0.12
C PRO A 96 24.35 14.93 -1.55
N ASN A 97 23.32 15.61 -1.99
CA ASN A 97 23.26 16.23 -3.31
C ASN A 97 23.18 17.76 -3.13
N PRO A 98 24.08 18.56 -3.71
CA PRO A 98 24.06 20.01 -3.54
C PRO A 98 22.82 20.68 -4.17
N ASN A 99 22.17 20.01 -5.11
CA ASN A 99 21.04 20.57 -5.85
C ASN A 99 19.67 20.10 -5.34
N TRP A 100 19.61 18.99 -4.58
CA TRP A 100 18.37 18.36 -4.17
C TRP A 100 18.34 18.02 -2.69
N SER A 101 17.21 18.26 -2.05
CA SER A 101 16.95 17.73 -0.71
C SER A 101 16.96 16.20 -0.72
N THR A 102 17.08 15.57 0.46
CA THR A 102 16.95 14.11 0.58
C THR A 102 15.67 13.59 -0.06
N SER A 103 14.53 14.26 0.15
CA SER A 103 13.25 13.91 -0.45
C SER A 103 13.25 14.08 -1.97
N GLY A 104 13.89 15.12 -2.47
CA GLY A 104 14.09 15.32 -3.92
C GLY A 104 14.93 14.22 -4.54
N THR A 105 16.03 13.81 -3.88
CA THR A 105 16.86 12.69 -4.32
C THR A 105 16.07 11.37 -4.34
N ILE A 106 15.28 11.09 -3.28
CA ILE A 106 14.44 9.89 -3.23
C ILE A 106 13.46 9.87 -4.40
N LEU A 107 12.70 10.96 -4.57
CA LEU A 107 11.72 11.06 -5.66
C LEU A 107 12.38 10.85 -7.02
N ARG A 108 13.48 11.53 -7.28
CA ARG A 108 14.10 11.61 -8.62
C ARG A 108 14.93 10.37 -8.95
N ASP A 109 15.67 9.84 -7.97
CA ASP A 109 16.67 8.81 -8.23
C ASP A 109 16.23 7.40 -7.80
N HIS A 110 15.30 7.29 -6.84
CA HIS A 110 14.87 5.99 -6.30
C HIS A 110 13.43 5.59 -6.65
N VAL A 111 12.52 6.54 -6.92
CA VAL A 111 11.19 6.21 -7.45
C VAL A 111 11.25 6.10 -8.96
N LYS A 112 11.00 4.91 -9.54
CA LYS A 112 11.21 4.61 -10.97
C LYS A 112 9.95 4.62 -11.81
N GLY A 113 8.78 4.67 -11.20
CA GLY A 113 7.50 4.72 -11.91
C GLY A 113 6.33 4.73 -10.96
N TYR A 114 5.17 4.87 -11.54
CA TYR A 114 3.88 4.93 -10.84
C TYR A 114 2.96 3.84 -11.38
N LEU A 115 2.45 2.97 -10.51
CA LEU A 115 1.34 2.06 -10.78
C LEU A 115 0.09 2.73 -10.24
N VAL A 116 -0.77 3.22 -11.13
CA VAL A 116 -1.98 3.96 -10.76
C VAL A 116 -3.18 3.05 -10.88
N SER A 117 -3.85 2.80 -9.75
CA SER A 117 -4.99 1.90 -9.71
C SER A 117 -6.20 2.46 -10.44
N HIS A 118 -6.51 3.74 -10.24
CA HIS A 118 -7.62 4.44 -10.89
C HIS A 118 -7.43 5.96 -10.82
N SER A 119 -8.32 6.69 -11.47
CA SER A 119 -8.17 8.12 -11.72
C SER A 119 -8.82 9.05 -10.69
N HIS A 120 -9.30 8.54 -9.55
CA HIS A 120 -9.80 9.43 -8.50
C HIS A 120 -8.68 10.31 -7.93
N LEU A 121 -9.04 11.52 -7.52
CA LEU A 121 -8.08 12.55 -7.14
C LEU A 121 -7.21 12.13 -5.94
N ASP A 122 -7.78 11.41 -4.98
CA ASP A 122 -7.08 10.90 -3.80
C ASP A 122 -6.10 9.75 -4.09
N HIS A 123 -6.02 9.30 -5.36
CA HIS A 123 -5.02 8.33 -5.84
C HIS A 123 -4.01 8.91 -6.81
N ILE A 124 -4.18 10.16 -7.29
CA ILE A 124 -3.32 10.74 -8.32
C ILE A 124 -2.82 12.15 -8.01
N ASN A 125 -3.40 12.87 -7.04
CA ASN A 125 -3.06 14.27 -6.75
C ASN A 125 -1.56 14.51 -6.56
N GLY A 126 -0.88 13.65 -5.81
CA GLY A 126 0.57 13.77 -5.55
C GLY A 126 1.41 13.64 -6.82
N LEU A 127 1.05 12.77 -7.77
CA LEU A 127 1.71 12.67 -9.08
C LEU A 127 1.54 13.98 -9.87
N LEU A 128 0.32 14.52 -9.90
CA LEU A 128 0.05 15.76 -10.63
C LEU A 128 0.91 16.89 -10.10
N VAL A 129 0.86 17.18 -8.79
CA VAL A 129 1.56 18.33 -8.20
C VAL A 129 3.07 18.14 -8.13
N ALA A 130 3.58 16.90 -8.09
CA ALA A 130 5.02 16.63 -8.13
C ALA A 130 5.62 16.69 -9.54
N SER A 131 4.81 16.58 -10.58
CA SER A 131 5.28 16.43 -11.96
C SER A 131 6.25 17.52 -12.46
N PRO A 132 6.19 18.80 -12.06
CA PRO A 132 7.17 19.79 -12.49
C PRO A 132 8.59 19.49 -12.05
N GLU A 133 8.76 18.98 -10.81
CA GLU A 133 10.08 18.71 -10.19
C GLU A 133 10.55 17.25 -10.32
N ASP A 134 9.69 16.37 -10.84
CA ASP A 134 10.01 14.95 -11.03
C ASP A 134 10.93 14.74 -12.26
N THR A 135 11.37 13.46 -12.46
CA THR A 135 12.19 13.03 -13.60
C THR A 135 11.37 12.20 -14.59
N ASN A 136 11.98 11.82 -15.71
CA ASN A 136 11.35 10.93 -16.69
C ASN A 136 11.08 9.55 -16.07
N LYS A 137 9.83 9.08 -16.16
CA LYS A 137 9.34 7.83 -15.59
C LYS A 137 8.18 7.26 -16.38
N ASN A 138 7.85 6.01 -16.10
CA ASN A 138 6.65 5.39 -16.63
C ASN A 138 5.46 5.57 -15.67
N ILE A 139 4.29 5.80 -16.25
CA ILE A 139 2.99 5.64 -15.58
C ILE A 139 2.37 4.36 -16.14
N TYR A 140 2.15 3.38 -15.27
CA TYR A 140 1.54 2.10 -15.59
C TYR A 140 0.12 2.07 -15.05
N ALA A 141 -0.87 1.82 -15.89
CA ALA A 141 -2.26 1.62 -15.49
C ALA A 141 -3.01 0.85 -16.59
N LEU A 142 -4.25 0.43 -16.32
CA LEU A 142 -5.12 -0.05 -17.38
C LEU A 142 -5.38 1.05 -18.42
N ALA A 143 -5.61 0.68 -19.67
CA ALA A 143 -5.76 1.63 -20.78
C ALA A 143 -6.89 2.64 -20.54
N SER A 144 -8.00 2.23 -19.92
CA SER A 144 -9.12 3.12 -19.52
C SER A 144 -8.71 4.14 -18.47
N VAL A 145 -7.91 3.72 -17.49
CA VAL A 145 -7.38 4.59 -16.42
C VAL A 145 -6.41 5.62 -17.01
N ASN A 146 -5.45 5.18 -17.83
CA ASN A 146 -4.51 6.08 -18.52
C ASN A 146 -5.23 7.09 -19.40
N LYS A 147 -6.26 6.66 -20.14
CA LYS A 147 -7.10 7.54 -20.93
C LYS A 147 -7.77 8.61 -20.06
N MET A 148 -8.38 8.21 -18.97
CA MET A 148 -9.07 9.13 -18.06
C MET A 148 -8.11 10.13 -17.41
N ILE A 149 -6.92 9.71 -17.00
CA ILE A 149 -5.86 10.58 -16.47
C ILE A 149 -5.46 11.64 -17.49
N GLY A 150 -5.24 11.24 -18.75
CA GLY A 150 -4.88 12.15 -19.84
C GLY A 150 -5.99 13.13 -20.19
N GLU A 151 -7.24 12.68 -20.23
CA GLU A 151 -8.39 13.52 -20.57
C GLU A 151 -8.79 14.49 -19.46
N THR A 152 -8.64 14.07 -18.19
CA THR A 152 -9.11 14.84 -17.04
C THR A 152 -8.02 15.77 -16.46
N TYR A 153 -6.79 15.27 -16.36
CA TYR A 153 -5.75 15.98 -15.60
C TYR A 153 -4.60 16.48 -16.47
N PHE A 154 -3.89 15.59 -17.18
CA PHE A 154 -2.77 15.98 -18.05
C PHE A 154 -3.24 16.49 -19.41
N ASN A 155 -4.14 17.46 -19.42
CA ASN A 155 -4.87 17.92 -20.61
C ASN A 155 -4.54 19.36 -21.03
N GLY A 156 -3.60 20.02 -20.34
CA GLY A 156 -3.23 21.40 -20.59
C GLY A 156 -4.24 22.44 -20.09
N ILE A 157 -5.31 22.00 -19.40
CA ILE A 157 -6.33 22.85 -18.79
C ILE A 157 -6.30 22.66 -17.26
N ALA A 158 -6.53 21.44 -16.78
CA ALA A 158 -6.46 21.11 -15.35
C ALA A 158 -5.00 21.14 -14.87
N TRP A 159 -4.08 20.55 -15.65
CA TRP A 159 -2.65 20.56 -15.42
C TRP A 159 -1.89 20.47 -16.75
N ALA A 160 -0.64 20.98 -16.80
CA ALA A 160 0.22 20.82 -17.95
C ALA A 160 0.37 19.34 -18.33
N ASN A 161 0.38 19.03 -19.62
CA ASN A 161 0.49 17.64 -20.06
C ASN A 161 1.95 17.15 -19.98
N PHE A 162 2.33 16.59 -18.85
CA PHE A 162 3.65 16.01 -18.63
C PHE A 162 3.83 14.63 -19.28
N THR A 163 2.78 14.05 -19.87
CA THR A 163 2.83 12.74 -20.52
C THR A 163 3.30 12.83 -21.99
N ASP A 164 3.50 11.68 -22.61
CA ASP A 164 3.82 11.50 -24.03
C ASP A 164 2.57 11.28 -24.91
N ARG A 165 1.35 11.34 -24.31
CA ARG A 165 0.07 11.09 -24.98
C ARG A 165 -0.93 12.21 -24.72
N GLY A 166 -2.01 12.19 -25.49
CA GLY A 166 -3.16 13.05 -25.27
C GLY A 166 -3.02 14.42 -25.93
N ARG A 167 -3.63 15.44 -25.29
CA ARG A 167 -3.74 16.78 -25.87
C ARG A 167 -2.41 17.53 -25.88
N PRO A 168 -1.95 18.06 -27.07
CA PRO A 168 -0.75 18.88 -27.14
C PRO A 168 -0.90 20.23 -26.41
N PRO A 169 0.25 20.85 -25.96
CA PRO A 169 1.60 20.35 -26.06
C PRO A 169 1.87 19.23 -25.01
N THR A 170 2.58 18.16 -25.43
CA THR A 170 3.09 17.10 -24.55
C THR A 170 4.51 17.42 -24.12
N LEU A 171 4.81 17.32 -22.83
CA LEU A 171 6.15 17.58 -22.28
C LEU A 171 7.03 16.33 -22.24
N ASN A 172 6.48 15.15 -22.55
CA ASN A 172 7.16 13.86 -22.68
C ASN A 172 8.04 13.48 -21.47
N LYS A 173 7.68 13.93 -20.27
CA LYS A 173 8.34 13.54 -19.04
C LYS A 173 7.91 12.14 -18.59
N TYR A 174 6.62 11.86 -18.69
CA TYR A 174 6.07 10.56 -18.35
C TYR A 174 5.72 9.77 -19.61
N HIS A 175 6.25 8.54 -19.68
CA HIS A 175 5.84 7.57 -20.68
C HIS A 175 4.66 6.75 -20.16
N VAL A 176 3.54 6.78 -20.90
CA VAL A 176 2.31 6.08 -20.50
C VAL A 176 2.31 4.67 -21.03
N VAL A 177 2.22 3.69 -20.10
CA VAL A 177 2.22 2.25 -20.39
C VAL A 177 0.86 1.65 -20.06
N ASP A 178 0.16 1.13 -21.06
CA ASP A 178 -1.10 0.43 -20.86
C ASP A 178 -0.81 -1.01 -20.43
N LEU A 179 -1.29 -1.38 -19.23
CA LEU A 179 -1.14 -2.73 -18.70
C LEU A 179 -2.22 -3.65 -19.29
N PRO A 180 -1.86 -4.77 -19.90
CA PRO A 180 -2.83 -5.80 -20.26
C PRO A 180 -3.33 -6.52 -19.00
N ILE A 181 -4.62 -6.86 -18.98
CA ILE A 181 -5.21 -7.59 -17.85
C ILE A 181 -4.71 -9.03 -17.84
N GLY A 182 -4.19 -9.49 -16.70
CA GLY A 182 -3.77 -10.86 -16.48
C GLY A 182 -2.41 -11.24 -17.08
N GLU A 183 -1.71 -10.31 -17.73
CA GLU A 183 -0.40 -10.56 -18.32
C GLU A 183 0.71 -9.84 -17.54
N PRO A 184 1.86 -10.48 -17.27
CA PRO A 184 2.95 -9.88 -16.53
C PRO A 184 3.75 -8.91 -17.40
N ILE A 185 4.03 -7.71 -16.86
CA ILE A 185 4.87 -6.68 -17.48
C ILE A 185 6.01 -6.32 -16.51
N SER A 186 7.23 -6.16 -17.03
CA SER A 186 8.36 -5.71 -16.24
C SER A 186 8.22 -4.23 -15.86
N VAL A 187 8.45 -3.91 -14.60
CA VAL A 187 8.51 -2.53 -14.12
C VAL A 187 9.94 -2.02 -14.29
N THR A 188 10.10 -1.03 -15.17
CA THR A 188 11.40 -0.49 -15.59
C THR A 188 12.26 -0.06 -14.39
N ASP A 189 13.56 -0.36 -14.44
CA ASP A 189 14.57 -0.04 -13.43
C ASP A 189 14.28 -0.57 -12.02
N THR A 190 13.36 -1.52 -11.88
CA THR A 190 13.12 -2.30 -10.66
C THR A 190 13.42 -3.78 -10.93
N GLN A 191 13.33 -4.61 -9.92
CA GLN A 191 13.40 -6.07 -10.09
C GLN A 191 12.01 -6.70 -9.98
N LEU A 192 10.97 -5.94 -10.36
CA LEU A 192 9.59 -6.32 -10.21
C LEU A 192 8.95 -6.57 -11.58
N THR A 193 8.07 -7.55 -11.63
CA THR A 193 7.03 -7.66 -12.65
C THR A 193 5.68 -7.36 -12.02
N VAL A 194 4.75 -6.83 -12.81
CA VAL A 194 3.38 -6.51 -12.39
C VAL A 194 2.39 -7.22 -13.30
N THR A 195 1.38 -7.84 -12.71
CA THR A 195 0.17 -8.31 -13.40
C THR A 195 -1.02 -7.54 -12.88
N ALA A 196 -1.74 -6.86 -13.78
CA ALA A 196 -2.88 -6.02 -13.43
C ALA A 196 -4.21 -6.78 -13.59
N PHE A 197 -5.16 -6.48 -12.71
CA PHE A 197 -6.53 -6.99 -12.77
C PHE A 197 -7.51 -5.84 -12.54
N SER A 198 -8.67 -5.88 -13.21
CA SER A 198 -9.74 -4.90 -13.00
C SER A 198 -10.48 -5.15 -11.69
N LEU A 199 -10.87 -4.09 -11.00
CA LEU A 199 -11.65 -4.09 -9.77
C LEU A 199 -13.01 -3.39 -9.96
N SER A 200 -13.94 -3.67 -9.03
CA SER A 200 -15.30 -3.10 -9.04
C SER A 200 -15.34 -1.80 -8.24
N HIS A 201 -15.40 -0.69 -8.96
CA HIS A 201 -15.49 0.66 -8.38
C HIS A 201 -16.26 1.56 -9.37
N PRO A 202 -16.82 2.74 -8.99
CA PRO A 202 -17.56 3.62 -9.90
C PRO A 202 -16.82 4.00 -11.17
N VAL A 203 -15.49 4.18 -11.11
CA VAL A 203 -14.60 4.20 -12.26
C VAL A 203 -13.76 2.93 -12.25
N GLU A 204 -13.25 2.47 -13.39
CA GLU A 204 -12.42 1.27 -13.42
C GLU A 204 -11.19 1.44 -12.52
N SER A 205 -11.04 0.53 -11.56
CA SER A 205 -9.91 0.44 -10.64
C SER A 205 -9.13 -0.84 -10.89
N SER A 206 -7.94 -0.95 -10.31
CA SER A 206 -7.02 -2.07 -10.56
C SER A 206 -6.42 -2.65 -9.29
N ALA A 207 -6.24 -3.97 -9.28
CA ALA A 207 -5.29 -4.63 -8.39
C ALA A 207 -3.99 -4.94 -9.16
N PHE A 208 -2.86 -4.89 -8.44
CA PHE A 208 -1.54 -5.20 -8.96
C PHE A 208 -0.94 -6.35 -8.17
N VAL A 209 -0.63 -7.45 -8.86
CA VAL A 209 0.20 -8.54 -8.32
C VAL A 209 1.63 -8.25 -8.73
N LEU A 210 2.48 -7.94 -7.74
CA LEU A 210 3.90 -7.63 -7.95
C LEU A 210 4.73 -8.84 -7.56
N GLU A 211 5.68 -9.20 -8.41
CA GLU A 211 6.48 -10.40 -8.24
C GLU A 211 7.98 -10.09 -8.29
N ASN A 212 8.73 -10.80 -7.45
CA ASN A 212 10.19 -10.85 -7.46
C ASN A 212 10.63 -12.31 -7.29
N GLY A 213 10.93 -12.99 -8.41
CA GLY A 213 11.25 -14.42 -8.40
C GLY A 213 10.09 -15.27 -7.88
N SER A 214 10.30 -15.95 -6.75
CA SER A 214 9.29 -16.81 -6.12
C SER A 214 8.35 -16.09 -5.15
N ASP A 215 8.51 -14.80 -4.96
CA ASP A 215 7.74 -14.03 -3.98
C ASP A 215 6.75 -13.08 -4.66
N MET A 216 5.56 -12.94 -4.06
CA MET A 216 4.48 -12.08 -4.54
C MET A 216 4.04 -11.12 -3.43
N PHE A 217 3.66 -9.92 -3.85
CA PHE A 217 2.99 -8.91 -3.05
C PHE A 217 1.79 -8.38 -3.82
N VAL A 218 0.66 -8.11 -3.16
CA VAL A 218 -0.56 -7.64 -3.85
C VAL A 218 -0.97 -6.29 -3.32
N TYR A 219 -1.24 -5.37 -4.23
CA TYR A 219 -1.84 -4.08 -3.96
C TYR A 219 -3.22 -4.02 -4.61
N PHE A 220 -4.23 -3.66 -3.82
CA PHE A 220 -5.57 -3.39 -4.33
C PHE A 220 -5.81 -1.88 -4.28
N GLY A 221 -6.21 -1.30 -5.41
CA GLY A 221 -6.89 -0.01 -5.41
C GLY A 221 -8.28 -0.14 -4.80
N ASP A 222 -9.09 0.90 -4.95
CA ASP A 222 -10.43 0.91 -4.40
C ASP A 222 -11.31 -0.16 -5.04
N THR A 223 -12.09 -0.86 -4.21
CA THR A 223 -12.93 -1.96 -4.66
C THR A 223 -14.12 -2.24 -3.74
N GLY A 224 -15.27 -2.52 -4.31
CA GLY A 224 -16.39 -3.14 -3.59
C GLY A 224 -16.27 -4.66 -3.54
N ALA A 225 -17.00 -5.29 -2.63
CA ALA A 225 -17.09 -6.75 -2.53
C ALA A 225 -17.94 -7.35 -3.65
N ASP A 226 -17.55 -8.53 -4.15
CA ASP A 226 -18.26 -9.20 -5.25
C ASP A 226 -19.75 -9.47 -4.93
N ILE A 227 -20.10 -9.72 -3.65
CA ILE A 227 -21.48 -9.93 -3.25
C ILE A 227 -22.33 -8.66 -3.40
N VAL A 228 -21.73 -7.48 -3.29
CA VAL A 228 -22.39 -6.17 -3.44
C VAL A 228 -22.41 -5.76 -4.90
N GLU A 229 -21.24 -5.76 -5.55
CA GLU A 229 -21.03 -5.26 -6.91
C GLU A 229 -21.49 -6.23 -7.99
N LYS A 230 -21.55 -7.53 -7.68
CA LYS A 230 -22.01 -8.62 -8.57
C LYS A 230 -21.22 -8.74 -9.88
N GLN A 231 -19.95 -8.35 -9.88
CA GLN A 231 -19.08 -8.38 -11.06
C GLN A 231 -18.08 -9.55 -11.04
N GLY A 232 -17.86 -10.20 -9.90
CA GLY A 232 -16.96 -11.34 -9.76
C GLY A 232 -15.47 -11.01 -9.98
N LYS A 233 -15.07 -9.74 -9.85
CA LYS A 233 -13.71 -9.31 -10.16
C LYS A 233 -12.71 -9.73 -9.08
N LEU A 234 -13.09 -9.69 -7.81
CA LEU A 234 -12.27 -10.23 -6.73
C LEU A 234 -12.11 -11.74 -6.83
N GLU A 235 -13.18 -12.45 -7.23
CA GLU A 235 -13.14 -13.89 -7.47
C GLU A 235 -12.07 -14.28 -8.51
N VAL A 236 -11.92 -13.50 -9.60
CA VAL A 236 -10.87 -13.73 -10.62
C VAL A 236 -9.48 -13.62 -10.00
N ILE A 237 -9.27 -12.61 -9.16
CA ILE A 237 -7.98 -12.37 -8.49
C ILE A 237 -7.69 -13.49 -7.48
N TRP A 238 -8.68 -13.91 -6.68
CA TRP A 238 -8.50 -14.98 -5.70
C TRP A 238 -8.13 -16.31 -6.39
N ARG A 239 -8.73 -16.62 -7.52
CA ARG A 239 -8.36 -17.81 -8.32
C ARG A 239 -6.95 -17.70 -8.90
N TYR A 240 -6.58 -16.53 -9.41
CA TYR A 240 -5.23 -16.30 -9.91
C TYR A 240 -4.19 -16.48 -8.80
N LEU A 241 -4.38 -15.83 -7.65
CA LEU A 241 -3.47 -15.96 -6.51
C LEU A 241 -3.38 -17.40 -6.00
N ALA A 242 -4.50 -18.10 -5.86
CA ALA A 242 -4.50 -19.50 -5.42
C ALA A 242 -3.70 -20.40 -6.37
N LYS A 243 -3.76 -20.16 -7.69
CA LYS A 243 -2.93 -20.86 -8.66
C LYS A 243 -1.46 -20.52 -8.51
N GLN A 244 -1.12 -19.24 -8.35
CA GLN A 244 0.28 -18.82 -8.18
C GLN A 244 0.88 -19.34 -6.87
N MET A 245 0.12 -19.37 -5.78
CA MET A 245 0.57 -19.87 -4.46
C MET A 245 0.97 -21.34 -4.44
N GLN A 246 0.68 -22.10 -5.50
CA GLN A 246 1.20 -23.46 -5.66
C GLN A 246 2.72 -23.48 -5.90
N HIS A 247 3.30 -22.38 -6.37
CA HIS A 247 4.72 -22.27 -6.77
C HIS A 247 5.42 -21.02 -6.24
N LYS A 248 4.66 -20.06 -5.71
CA LYS A 248 5.16 -18.76 -5.21
C LYS A 248 4.61 -18.49 -3.82
N GLN A 249 5.35 -17.69 -3.06
CA GLN A 249 4.95 -17.28 -1.72
C GLN A 249 4.29 -15.90 -1.74
N LEU A 250 3.07 -15.79 -1.26
CA LEU A 250 2.41 -14.52 -1.01
C LEU A 250 2.95 -13.95 0.30
N ARG A 251 3.65 -12.81 0.21
CA ARG A 251 4.32 -12.17 1.36
C ARG A 251 3.45 -11.19 2.10
N GLY A 252 2.54 -10.52 1.40
CA GLY A 252 1.63 -9.55 1.99
C GLY A 252 0.67 -8.96 0.98
N MET A 253 -0.33 -8.26 1.50
CA MET A 253 -1.33 -7.56 0.70
C MET A 253 -1.61 -6.19 1.30
N VAL A 254 -1.90 -5.21 0.44
CA VAL A 254 -2.54 -3.95 0.80
C VAL A 254 -3.94 -3.96 0.20
N ILE A 255 -4.95 -3.74 1.02
CA ILE A 255 -6.35 -3.68 0.57
C ILE A 255 -7.11 -2.62 1.37
N GLU A 256 -8.07 -1.98 0.71
CA GLU A 256 -8.87 -0.95 1.34
C GLU A 256 -9.89 -1.49 2.34
N VAL A 257 -10.19 -0.69 3.37
CA VAL A 257 -11.44 -0.75 4.15
C VAL A 257 -11.86 0.67 4.45
N SER A 258 -12.74 1.21 3.63
CA SER A 258 -13.11 2.63 3.69
C SER A 258 -14.09 2.97 4.80
N PHE A 259 -14.99 2.05 5.16
CA PHE A 259 -16.09 2.31 6.07
C PHE A 259 -16.24 1.21 7.13
N GLU A 260 -16.83 1.59 8.27
CA GLU A 260 -17.26 0.67 9.32
C GLU A 260 -18.46 -0.20 8.88
N ASN A 261 -18.72 -1.30 9.58
CA ASN A 261 -19.77 -2.28 9.24
C ASN A 261 -21.19 -1.72 9.23
N GLU A 262 -21.43 -0.64 9.94
CA GLU A 262 -22.73 0.04 10.07
C GLU A 262 -23.12 0.82 8.79
N ARG A 263 -22.15 1.03 7.88
CA ARG A 263 -22.41 1.74 6.62
C ARG A 263 -23.35 0.94 5.73
N PRO A 264 -24.51 1.48 5.28
CA PRO A 264 -25.42 0.77 4.37
C PRO A 264 -24.76 0.46 3.01
N HIS A 265 -25.04 -0.70 2.43
CA HIS A 265 -24.43 -1.15 1.17
C HIS A 265 -24.62 -0.16 0.01
N ASN A 266 -25.80 0.49 -0.07
CA ASN A 266 -26.07 1.50 -1.10
C ASN A 266 -25.32 2.83 -0.92
N LEU A 267 -24.58 2.98 0.18
CA LEU A 267 -23.72 4.14 0.48
C LEU A 267 -22.24 3.76 0.53
N LEU A 268 -21.86 2.58 0.08
CA LEU A 268 -20.44 2.14 0.02
C LEU A 268 -19.71 2.71 -1.19
N PHE A 269 -20.40 3.02 -2.28
CA PHE A 269 -19.80 3.59 -3.49
C PHE A 269 -18.60 2.79 -4.03
N GLY A 270 -18.71 1.44 -4.03
CA GLY A 270 -17.63 0.57 -4.50
C GLY A 270 -16.47 0.45 -3.52
N HIS A 271 -16.75 0.45 -2.21
CA HIS A 271 -15.76 0.26 -1.14
C HIS A 271 -16.13 -0.88 -0.18
N LEU A 272 -15.15 -1.27 0.63
CA LEU A 272 -15.27 -2.35 1.60
C LEU A 272 -15.57 -1.85 3.02
N THR A 273 -16.19 -2.76 3.79
CA THR A 273 -16.26 -2.73 5.25
C THR A 273 -15.48 -3.93 5.82
N PRO A 274 -15.13 -3.95 7.12
CA PRO A 274 -14.50 -5.11 7.74
C PRO A 274 -15.20 -6.44 7.46
N LYS A 275 -16.52 -6.47 7.58
CA LYS A 275 -17.33 -7.66 7.31
C LYS A 275 -17.23 -8.12 5.86
N LEU A 276 -17.31 -7.22 4.91
CA LEU A 276 -17.21 -7.52 3.48
C LEU A 276 -15.80 -7.99 3.11
N LEU A 277 -14.76 -7.33 3.63
CA LEU A 277 -13.39 -7.78 3.44
C LEU A 277 -13.19 -9.20 3.95
N MET A 278 -13.62 -9.49 5.19
CA MET A 278 -13.44 -10.83 5.76
C MET A 278 -14.23 -11.88 4.96
N GLN A 279 -15.38 -11.55 4.41
CA GLN A 279 -16.13 -12.45 3.52
C GLN A 279 -15.35 -12.75 2.24
N GLU A 280 -14.72 -11.76 1.61
CA GLU A 280 -13.86 -11.96 0.43
C GLU A 280 -12.61 -12.78 0.78
N LEU A 281 -12.00 -12.56 1.93
CA LEU A 281 -10.85 -13.36 2.39
C LEU A 281 -11.23 -14.81 2.72
N HIS A 282 -12.45 -15.07 3.18
CA HIS A 282 -12.97 -16.45 3.29
C HIS A 282 -13.15 -17.12 1.93
N ASN A 283 -13.62 -16.38 0.92
CA ASN A 283 -13.65 -16.86 -0.45
C ASN A 283 -12.24 -17.23 -0.94
N PHE A 284 -11.27 -16.36 -0.69
CA PHE A 284 -9.86 -16.65 -1.01
C PHE A 284 -9.34 -17.89 -0.26
N ALA A 285 -9.58 -17.96 1.06
CA ALA A 285 -9.18 -19.11 1.88
C ALA A 285 -9.73 -20.44 1.30
N SER A 286 -10.98 -20.46 0.83
CA SER A 286 -11.57 -21.65 0.22
C SER A 286 -10.82 -22.14 -1.02
N LYS A 287 -10.18 -21.24 -1.76
CA LYS A 287 -9.44 -21.55 -3.00
C LYS A 287 -8.00 -22.02 -2.74
N VAL A 288 -7.42 -21.62 -1.64
CA VAL A 288 -6.06 -22.03 -1.24
C VAL A 288 -6.05 -23.25 -0.32
N GLY A 289 -7.17 -23.93 -0.14
CA GLY A 289 -7.27 -25.15 0.67
C GLY A 289 -7.55 -24.92 2.16
N GLY A 290 -8.10 -23.75 2.51
CA GLY A 290 -8.50 -23.41 3.88
C GLY A 290 -7.71 -22.23 4.45
N LYS A 291 -7.81 -22.04 5.77
CA LYS A 291 -7.19 -20.89 6.44
C LYS A 291 -5.67 -21.01 6.63
N ALA A 292 -5.13 -22.21 6.69
CA ALA A 292 -3.72 -22.44 7.01
C ALA A 292 -2.73 -21.70 6.07
N PRO A 293 -2.94 -21.63 4.74
CA PRO A 293 -2.05 -20.86 3.87
C PRO A 293 -2.13 -19.34 4.05
N LEU A 294 -3.16 -18.82 4.74
CA LEU A 294 -3.35 -17.40 5.02
C LEU A 294 -2.96 -17.02 6.46
N GLN A 295 -2.70 -18.01 7.31
CA GLN A 295 -2.29 -17.75 8.68
C GLN A 295 -0.97 -16.95 8.68
N ASP A 296 -0.90 -15.94 9.53
CA ASP A 296 0.23 -14.99 9.66
C ASP A 296 0.53 -14.14 8.41
N LEU A 297 -0.31 -14.22 7.35
CA LEU A 297 -0.19 -13.33 6.22
C LEU A 297 -0.40 -11.87 6.65
N LYS A 298 0.55 -11.00 6.32
CA LYS A 298 0.47 -9.57 6.62
C LYS A 298 -0.53 -8.89 5.68
N LEU A 299 -1.56 -8.29 6.28
CA LEU A 299 -2.63 -7.57 5.60
C LEU A 299 -2.62 -6.11 6.03
N VAL A 300 -2.17 -5.23 5.17
CA VAL A 300 -2.17 -3.78 5.39
C VAL A 300 -3.53 -3.23 4.95
N ILE A 301 -4.21 -2.56 5.87
CA ILE A 301 -5.50 -1.92 5.59
C ILE A 301 -5.25 -0.49 5.17
N SER A 302 -5.65 -0.15 3.97
CA SER A 302 -5.51 1.19 3.38
C SER A 302 -6.84 1.91 3.26
N HIS A 303 -6.78 3.16 2.84
CA HIS A 303 -7.92 3.96 2.37
C HIS A 303 -9.06 4.13 3.38
N ILE A 304 -8.76 4.09 4.69
CA ILE A 304 -9.77 4.40 5.71
C ILE A 304 -10.22 5.85 5.53
N LYS A 305 -11.53 6.06 5.34
CA LYS A 305 -12.07 7.41 5.13
C LYS A 305 -11.93 8.24 6.40
N TYR A 306 -11.26 9.38 6.27
CA TYR A 306 -11.16 10.38 7.33
C TYR A 306 -12.51 11.07 7.56
N THR A 307 -12.76 11.55 8.77
CA THR A 307 -13.97 12.30 9.10
C THR A 307 -13.66 13.56 9.89
N LEU A 308 -14.37 14.64 9.60
CA LEU A 308 -14.34 15.89 10.37
C LEU A 308 -15.36 15.89 11.53
N ALA A 309 -16.12 14.82 11.70
CA ALA A 309 -17.10 14.70 12.78
C ALA A 309 -16.41 14.50 14.14
N ASN A 310 -16.88 15.23 15.15
CA ASN A 310 -16.36 15.11 16.51
C ASN A 310 -16.65 13.72 17.10
N ASN A 311 -15.76 13.25 17.97
CA ASN A 311 -15.90 12.00 18.74
C ASN A 311 -16.01 10.72 17.90
N LEU A 312 -15.64 10.76 16.62
CA LEU A 312 -15.54 9.59 15.75
C LEU A 312 -14.07 9.30 15.40
N ASN A 313 -13.69 8.03 15.51
CA ASN A 313 -12.38 7.55 15.06
C ASN A 313 -12.58 6.31 14.18
N PRO A 314 -12.74 6.50 12.85
CA PRO A 314 -12.97 5.39 11.93
C PRO A 314 -11.84 4.33 11.99
N ARG A 315 -10.59 4.75 12.16
CA ARG A 315 -9.42 3.83 12.24
C ARG A 315 -9.54 2.87 13.42
N LEU A 316 -9.87 3.38 14.60
CA LEU A 316 -10.05 2.54 15.79
C LEU A 316 -11.26 1.61 15.63
N LYS A 317 -12.38 2.13 15.11
CA LYS A 317 -13.60 1.35 14.91
C LYS A 317 -13.40 0.21 13.90
N ILE A 318 -12.81 0.52 12.75
CA ILE A 318 -12.52 -0.45 11.70
C ILE A 318 -11.53 -1.51 12.21
N LYS A 319 -10.46 -1.07 12.93
CA LYS A 319 -9.51 -2.02 13.54
C LYS A 319 -10.19 -2.99 14.49
N GLN A 320 -11.02 -2.48 15.41
CA GLN A 320 -11.78 -3.32 16.34
C GLN A 320 -12.64 -4.34 15.59
N GLN A 321 -13.40 -3.90 14.59
CA GLN A 321 -14.26 -4.79 13.79
C GLN A 321 -13.48 -5.84 13.00
N LEU A 322 -12.30 -5.49 12.50
CA LEU A 322 -11.41 -6.43 11.83
C LEU A 322 -10.82 -7.45 12.81
N ASP A 323 -10.35 -7.01 13.98
CA ASP A 323 -9.80 -7.90 15.00
C ASP A 323 -10.85 -8.92 15.50
N GLU A 324 -12.09 -8.45 15.73
CA GLU A 324 -13.22 -9.30 16.15
C GLU A 324 -13.61 -10.33 15.06
N ALA A 325 -13.49 -9.98 13.78
CA ALA A 325 -13.86 -10.84 12.66
C ALA A 325 -12.71 -11.74 12.16
N ASN A 326 -11.47 -11.49 12.57
CA ASN A 326 -10.27 -12.19 12.07
C ASN A 326 -10.12 -13.62 12.60
N ASN A 327 -10.89 -14.53 12.04
CA ASN A 327 -10.81 -15.97 12.34
C ASN A 327 -9.88 -16.75 11.38
N LEU A 328 -9.24 -16.05 10.42
CA LEU A 328 -8.25 -16.59 9.50
C LEU A 328 -6.82 -16.53 10.03
N GLY A 329 -6.59 -15.81 11.15
CA GLY A 329 -5.26 -15.66 11.75
C GLY A 329 -4.33 -14.74 10.98
N LEU A 330 -4.87 -13.74 10.27
CA LEU A 330 -4.09 -12.74 9.53
C LEU A 330 -3.39 -11.76 10.48
N GLN A 331 -2.23 -11.26 10.09
CA GLN A 331 -1.58 -10.12 10.75
C GLN A 331 -2.13 -8.81 10.17
N ILE A 332 -3.17 -8.26 10.81
CA ILE A 332 -3.82 -7.02 10.35
C ILE A 332 -3.03 -5.81 10.80
N ILE A 333 -2.59 -4.99 9.85
CA ILE A 333 -1.79 -3.79 10.05
C ILE A 333 -2.62 -2.58 9.61
N ILE A 334 -2.90 -1.66 10.53
CA ILE A 334 -3.40 -0.33 10.22
C ILE A 334 -2.16 0.58 10.13
N PRO A 335 -1.71 0.95 8.94
CA PRO A 335 -0.44 1.62 8.77
C PRO A 335 -0.51 3.09 9.21
N GLU A 336 0.65 3.72 9.39
CA GLU A 336 0.79 5.14 9.61
C GLU A 336 1.64 5.78 8.52
N GLN A 337 1.31 7.00 8.11
CA GLN A 337 2.13 7.77 7.17
C GLN A 337 3.59 7.82 7.61
N GLY A 338 4.50 7.55 6.70
CA GLY A 338 5.94 7.50 6.93
C GLY A 338 6.46 6.19 7.52
N GLN A 339 5.59 5.20 7.79
CA GLN A 339 5.99 3.90 8.29
C GLN A 339 6.69 3.06 7.21
N LYS A 340 7.71 2.29 7.63
CA LYS A 340 8.36 1.25 6.84
C LYS A 340 7.91 -0.12 7.32
N LEU A 341 7.50 -0.98 6.39
CA LEU A 341 7.06 -2.35 6.63
C LEU A 341 7.88 -3.32 5.76
N ALA A 342 8.19 -4.49 6.30
CA ALA A 342 8.91 -5.56 5.60
C ALA A 342 8.01 -6.80 5.43
N PHE A 343 8.12 -7.48 4.26
CA PHE A 343 7.28 -8.61 3.86
C PHE A 343 8.10 -9.75 3.26
#